data_30a800f2acf7f4c5a9bc4e0b6c00f13f
#
_entry.id   30a800f2acf7f4c5a9bc4e0b6c00f13f
#
_cell.length_a   1.000
_cell.length_b   1.000
_cell.length_c   1.000
_cell.angle_alpha   90.00
_cell.angle_beta   90.00
_cell.angle_gamma   90.00
#
_symmetry.space_group_name_H-M   'P 1'
#
loop_
_entity.id
_entity.type
_entity.pdbx_description
1 polymer ?
#
loop_
_entity_poly.entity_id
_entity_poly.type
_entity_poly.pdbx_seq_one_letter_code
_entity_poly.pdbx_strand_id
1 'polypeptide(L)'
;MEKWKTLESEYVFNRPWLTARRDKVMLPDGRINDEFYILEYPTWVNVIARTPDGRFVMVEQYRHGLDDIFVELCAGVVEEGETPLEGARRELAEETGYEGGNWSLQMVISGNPSVTNNLTYCFLADGVELRGKQHLDSTEDINVKLLTESELYGMLLRDEMKQALMAAPLWRYFAMKNCDAKTPGESETEKR
;
A
#
# COMPACT_ATOMS: atom_id res chain seq x y z
N MET A 1 4.39 27.54 8.12
CA MET A 1 3.73 26.86 9.28
C MET A 1 4.83 26.15 10.07
N GLU A 2 4.84 26.28 11.38
CA GLU A 2 5.81 25.63 12.26
C GLU A 2 5.28 24.29 12.77
N LYS A 3 6.20 23.36 13.09
CA LYS A 3 5.83 22.07 13.70
C LYS A 3 5.42 22.26 15.15
N TRP A 4 4.49 21.42 15.61
CA TRP A 4 4.13 21.35 17.02
C TRP A 4 5.26 20.70 17.82
N LYS A 5 5.36 21.04 19.10
CA LYS A 5 6.35 20.47 19.99
C LYS A 5 5.68 19.46 20.93
N THR A 6 6.16 18.23 20.90
CA THR A 6 5.78 17.23 21.91
C THR A 6 6.47 17.57 23.23
N LEU A 7 5.69 17.71 24.29
CA LEU A 7 6.15 18.03 25.66
C LEU A 7 6.31 16.75 26.49
N GLU A 8 5.34 15.88 26.41
CA GLU A 8 5.28 14.60 27.13
C GLU A 8 4.66 13.54 26.22
N SER A 9 5.04 12.27 26.44
CA SER A 9 4.46 11.10 25.75
C SER A 9 4.33 9.95 26.72
N GLU A 10 3.20 9.23 26.67
CA GLU A 10 3.00 7.99 27.42
C GLU A 10 2.26 6.96 26.55
N TYR A 11 2.58 5.69 26.73
CA TYR A 11 1.84 4.61 26.07
C TYR A 11 0.55 4.28 26.83
N VAL A 12 -0.58 4.37 26.12
CA VAL A 12 -1.90 3.94 26.63
C VAL A 12 -2.08 2.44 26.39
N PHE A 13 -1.69 1.98 25.20
CA PHE A 13 -1.58 0.58 24.83
C PHE A 13 -0.24 0.31 24.17
N ASN A 14 0.39 -0.81 24.53
CA ASN A 14 1.61 -1.28 23.91
C ASN A 14 1.50 -2.81 23.75
N ARG A 15 0.90 -3.22 22.61
CA ARG A 15 0.65 -4.61 22.24
C ARG A 15 1.08 -4.85 20.80
N PRO A 16 1.38 -6.08 20.38
CA PRO A 16 1.93 -6.37 19.05
C PRO A 16 1.14 -5.74 17.89
N TRP A 17 -0.17 -5.68 17.94
CA TRP A 17 -1.01 -5.14 16.86
C TRP A 17 -1.78 -3.87 17.25
N LEU A 18 -1.49 -3.31 18.42
CA LEU A 18 -2.11 -2.09 18.92
C LEU A 18 -1.14 -1.32 19.82
N THR A 19 -0.40 -0.42 19.24
CA THR A 19 0.42 0.53 19.99
C THR A 19 -0.20 1.92 19.84
N ALA A 20 -0.65 2.45 20.96
CA ALA A 20 -1.23 3.79 21.05
C ALA A 20 -0.55 4.59 22.15
N ARG A 21 -0.06 5.78 21.83
CA ARG A 21 0.47 6.72 22.81
C ARG A 21 -0.38 7.98 22.87
N ARG A 22 -0.39 8.60 24.05
CA ARG A 22 -0.92 9.92 24.30
C ARG A 22 0.22 10.91 24.39
N ASP A 23 0.17 11.95 23.57
CA ASP A 23 1.13 13.05 23.56
C ASP A 23 0.47 14.31 24.12
N LYS A 24 1.20 15.02 25.00
CA LYS A 24 0.94 16.42 25.31
C LYS A 24 1.74 17.27 24.34
N VAL A 25 1.07 18.14 23.59
CA VAL A 25 1.70 18.92 22.53
C VAL A 25 1.44 20.41 22.71
N MET A 26 2.43 21.21 22.29
CA MET A 26 2.32 22.66 22.24
C MET A 26 2.26 23.12 20.78
N LEU A 27 1.26 23.90 20.45
CA LEU A 27 1.09 24.55 19.15
C LEU A 27 2.06 25.72 18.99
N PRO A 28 2.34 26.21 17.78
CA PRO A 28 3.25 27.34 17.55
C PRO A 28 2.86 28.65 18.26
N ASP A 29 1.57 28.83 18.55
CA ASP A 29 1.05 30.00 19.25
C ASP A 29 1.07 29.84 20.79
N GLY A 30 1.65 28.74 21.31
CA GLY A 30 1.79 28.47 22.74
C GLY A 30 0.59 27.75 23.36
N ARG A 31 -0.50 27.52 22.65
CA ARG A 31 -1.61 26.71 23.18
C ARG A 31 -1.15 25.26 23.39
N ILE A 32 -1.67 24.65 24.44
CA ILE A 32 -1.38 23.25 24.81
C ILE A 32 -2.60 22.40 24.52
N ASN A 33 -2.37 21.24 23.92
CA ASN A 33 -3.31 20.15 23.85
C ASN A 33 -2.73 19.00 24.68
N ASP A 34 -3.42 18.65 25.76
CA ASP A 34 -2.96 17.65 26.73
C ASP A 34 -3.24 16.21 26.27
N GLU A 35 -4.08 16.02 25.25
CA GLU A 35 -4.50 14.70 24.77
C GLU A 35 -4.49 14.61 23.26
N PHE A 36 -3.35 14.30 22.69
CA PHE A 36 -3.21 13.98 21.27
C PHE A 36 -2.80 12.52 21.12
N TYR A 37 -3.65 11.71 20.47
CA TYR A 37 -3.41 10.27 20.36
C TYR A 37 -2.74 9.92 19.03
N ILE A 38 -1.68 9.10 19.11
CA ILE A 38 -0.96 8.54 17.97
C ILE A 38 -1.06 7.01 18.00
N LEU A 39 -1.44 6.42 16.89
CA LEU A 39 -1.31 4.99 16.63
C LEU A 39 0.02 4.73 15.94
N GLU A 40 0.84 3.90 16.54
CA GLU A 40 2.15 3.53 16.00
C GLU A 40 2.06 2.22 15.26
N TYR A 41 2.44 2.25 14.00
CA TYR A 41 2.51 1.09 13.13
C TYR A 41 3.90 0.97 12.50
N PRO A 42 4.33 -0.25 12.15
CA PRO A 42 5.52 -0.44 11.32
C PRO A 42 5.31 0.16 9.93
N THR A 43 6.38 0.25 9.18
CA THR A 43 6.30 0.58 7.74
C THR A 43 5.57 -0.54 7.00
N TRP A 44 4.66 -0.16 6.11
CA TRP A 44 3.92 -1.09 5.27
C TRP A 44 4.38 -1.03 3.82
N VAL A 45 4.13 -2.13 3.11
CA VAL A 45 4.31 -2.23 1.67
C VAL A 45 3.04 -2.76 1.02
N ASN A 46 2.81 -2.37 -0.23
CA ASN A 46 1.87 -3.07 -1.12
C ASN A 46 2.43 -3.15 -2.54
N VAL A 47 1.91 -4.09 -3.32
CA VAL A 47 2.47 -4.45 -4.61
C VAL A 47 1.37 -4.53 -5.68
N ILE A 48 1.47 -3.68 -6.68
CA ILE A 48 0.76 -3.89 -7.95
C ILE A 48 1.58 -4.91 -8.73
N ALA A 49 1.21 -6.18 -8.70
CA ALA A 49 1.93 -7.26 -9.35
C ALA A 49 1.24 -7.63 -10.67
N ARG A 50 1.99 -7.64 -11.78
CA ARG A 50 1.50 -8.00 -13.11
C ARG A 50 2.28 -9.18 -13.69
N THR A 51 1.56 -10.13 -14.24
CA THR A 51 2.13 -11.26 -14.99
C THR A 51 2.56 -10.84 -16.40
N PRO A 52 3.41 -11.63 -17.10
CA PRO A 52 3.82 -11.33 -18.48
C PRO A 52 2.66 -11.26 -19.48
N ASP A 53 1.55 -11.96 -19.21
CA ASP A 53 0.32 -11.89 -20.02
C ASP A 53 -0.61 -10.73 -19.61
N GLY A 54 -0.16 -9.87 -18.68
CA GLY A 54 -0.82 -8.60 -18.32
C GLY A 54 -1.93 -8.72 -17.27
N ARG A 55 -2.09 -9.88 -16.62
CA ARG A 55 -3.04 -10.04 -15.51
C ARG A 55 -2.45 -9.49 -14.22
N PHE A 56 -3.31 -9.04 -13.33
CA PHE A 56 -2.96 -8.56 -11.99
C PHE A 56 -3.10 -9.67 -10.97
N VAL A 57 -2.05 -9.88 -10.18
CA VAL A 57 -2.05 -10.81 -9.05
C VAL A 57 -2.62 -10.08 -7.85
N MET A 58 -3.79 -10.50 -7.43
CA MET A 58 -4.52 -9.93 -6.30
C MET A 58 -4.68 -10.99 -5.21
N VAL A 59 -4.99 -10.55 -4.01
CA VAL A 59 -5.33 -11.40 -2.87
C VAL A 59 -6.76 -11.15 -2.43
N GLU A 60 -7.48 -12.21 -2.08
CA GLU A 60 -8.81 -12.14 -1.51
C GLU A 60 -8.74 -12.63 -0.07
N GLN A 61 -9.19 -11.80 0.87
CA GLN A 61 -9.13 -12.11 2.29
C GLN A 61 -10.25 -11.45 3.09
N TYR A 62 -10.57 -12.04 4.23
CA TYR A 62 -11.53 -11.48 5.18
C TYR A 62 -10.89 -10.35 6.00
N ARG A 63 -11.59 -9.23 6.13
CA ARG A 63 -11.19 -8.08 6.94
C ARG A 63 -12.16 -7.88 8.11
N HIS A 64 -11.77 -8.36 9.27
CA HIS A 64 -12.62 -8.37 10.47
C HIS A 64 -13.15 -6.98 10.86
N GLY A 65 -12.39 -5.91 10.61
CA GLY A 65 -12.83 -4.54 10.94
C GLY A 65 -14.04 -4.05 10.14
N LEU A 66 -14.25 -4.58 8.92
CA LEU A 66 -15.41 -4.29 8.08
C LEU A 66 -16.39 -5.46 7.99
N ASP A 67 -16.04 -6.61 8.60
CA ASP A 67 -16.83 -7.85 8.60
C ASP A 67 -17.20 -8.34 7.20
N ASP A 68 -16.22 -8.26 6.26
CA ASP A 68 -16.46 -8.62 4.85
C ASP A 68 -15.17 -9.13 4.18
N ILE A 69 -15.33 -9.74 3.00
CA ILE A 69 -14.24 -10.27 2.17
C ILE A 69 -13.92 -9.26 1.06
N PHE A 70 -12.63 -8.94 0.91
CA PHE A 70 -12.16 -8.00 -0.09
C PHE A 70 -11.09 -8.60 -0.99
N VAL A 71 -11.07 -8.14 -2.25
CA VAL A 71 -9.97 -8.35 -3.17
C VAL A 71 -9.05 -7.14 -3.07
N GLU A 72 -7.77 -7.36 -2.78
CA GLU A 72 -6.79 -6.33 -2.47
C GLU A 72 -5.46 -6.60 -3.18
N LEU A 73 -4.56 -5.61 -3.13
CA LEU A 73 -3.15 -5.83 -3.48
C LEU A 73 -2.50 -6.70 -2.40
N CYS A 74 -1.52 -7.52 -2.79
CA CYS A 74 -0.59 -8.13 -1.84
C CYS A 74 0.07 -7.04 -1.01
N ALA A 75 0.12 -7.21 0.32
CA ALA A 75 0.59 -6.18 1.22
C ALA A 75 0.97 -6.76 2.58
N GLY A 76 2.01 -6.18 3.19
CA GLY A 76 2.40 -6.55 4.54
C GLY A 76 3.32 -5.56 5.21
N VAL A 77 4.06 -6.04 6.20
CA VAL A 77 4.93 -5.27 7.07
C VAL A 77 6.37 -5.38 6.61
N VAL A 78 7.11 -4.29 6.66
CA VAL A 78 8.58 -4.31 6.54
C VAL A 78 9.16 -4.79 7.86
N GLU A 79 9.86 -5.91 7.85
CA GLU A 79 10.49 -6.50 9.02
C GLU A 79 11.77 -5.76 9.43
N GLU A 80 12.25 -6.03 10.65
CA GLU A 80 13.49 -5.43 11.15
C GLU A 80 14.71 -5.84 10.29
N GLY A 81 15.41 -4.85 9.77
CA GLY A 81 16.59 -5.06 8.92
C GLY A 81 16.28 -5.12 7.41
N GLU A 82 15.00 -5.18 7.02
CA GLU A 82 14.61 -5.15 5.61
C GLU A 82 14.51 -3.71 5.08
N THR A 83 14.84 -3.54 3.81
CA THR A 83 14.38 -2.39 3.03
C THR A 83 12.91 -2.58 2.62
N PRO A 84 12.15 -1.50 2.34
CA PRO A 84 10.77 -1.65 1.85
C PRO A 84 10.64 -2.51 0.58
N LEU A 85 11.66 -2.52 -0.29
CA LEU A 85 11.65 -3.36 -1.49
C LEU A 85 11.84 -4.84 -1.16
N GLU A 86 12.70 -5.16 -0.19
CA GLU A 86 12.89 -6.55 0.27
C GLU A 86 11.62 -7.07 0.91
N GLY A 87 11.00 -6.30 1.82
CA GLY A 87 9.71 -6.65 2.41
C GLY A 87 8.61 -6.86 1.35
N ALA A 88 8.51 -5.97 0.36
CA ALA A 88 7.53 -6.12 -0.71
C ALA A 88 7.73 -7.39 -1.55
N ARG A 89 8.98 -7.80 -1.78
CA ARG A 89 9.29 -9.04 -2.50
C ARG A 89 8.97 -10.28 -1.68
N ARG A 90 9.29 -10.26 -0.39
CA ARG A 90 8.99 -11.34 0.54
C ARG A 90 7.48 -11.55 0.63
N GLU A 91 6.71 -10.49 0.92
CA GLU A 91 5.25 -10.54 1.03
C GLU A 91 4.59 -11.07 -0.25
N LEU A 92 5.01 -10.60 -1.44
CA LEU A 92 4.47 -11.10 -2.70
C LEU A 92 4.71 -12.60 -2.85
N ALA A 93 5.90 -13.10 -2.52
CA ALA A 93 6.24 -14.52 -2.59
C ALA A 93 5.44 -15.34 -1.58
N GLU A 94 5.33 -14.86 -0.33
CA GLU A 94 4.64 -15.56 0.76
C GLU A 94 3.13 -15.62 0.54
N GLU A 95 2.50 -14.50 0.25
CA GLU A 95 1.04 -14.43 0.06
C GLU A 95 0.58 -15.07 -1.25
N THR A 96 1.40 -15.06 -2.30
CA THR A 96 0.93 -15.42 -3.64
C THR A 96 1.72 -16.51 -4.36
N GLY A 97 2.95 -16.77 -3.96
CA GLY A 97 3.88 -17.63 -4.70
C GLY A 97 4.45 -17.00 -5.97
N TYR A 98 4.12 -15.74 -6.29
CA TYR A 98 4.66 -15.02 -7.44
C TYR A 98 5.95 -14.29 -7.08
N GLU A 99 6.92 -14.35 -8.02
CA GLU A 99 8.24 -13.76 -7.85
C GLU A 99 8.79 -13.16 -9.15
N GLY A 100 9.95 -12.49 -9.03
CA GLY A 100 10.65 -11.91 -10.18
C GLY A 100 10.08 -10.57 -10.63
N GLY A 101 10.08 -10.34 -11.93
CA GLY A 101 9.62 -9.09 -12.56
C GLY A 101 10.55 -7.90 -12.38
N ASN A 102 10.15 -6.78 -12.99
CA ASN A 102 10.84 -5.49 -12.90
C ASN A 102 10.12 -4.62 -11.85
N TRP A 103 10.86 -4.18 -10.84
CA TRP A 103 10.31 -3.45 -9.70
C TRP A 103 10.55 -1.95 -9.80
N SER A 104 9.52 -1.18 -9.50
CA SER A 104 9.62 0.28 -9.39
C SER A 104 8.74 0.81 -8.27
N LEU A 105 9.28 1.78 -7.50
CA LEU A 105 8.51 2.49 -6.49
C LEU A 105 7.51 3.43 -7.17
N GLN A 106 6.23 3.25 -6.90
CA GLN A 106 5.17 4.07 -7.47
C GLN A 106 4.85 5.29 -6.61
N MET A 107 4.69 5.09 -5.31
CA MET A 107 4.41 6.18 -4.38
C MET A 107 4.72 5.76 -2.94
N VAL A 108 4.84 6.77 -2.07
CA VAL A 108 4.90 6.61 -0.61
C VAL A 108 3.78 7.44 -0.02
N ILE A 109 2.91 6.82 0.75
CA ILE A 109 1.70 7.44 1.30
C ILE A 109 1.52 7.11 2.77
N SER A 110 0.71 7.91 3.46
CA SER A 110 0.20 7.61 4.79
C SER A 110 -1.29 7.31 4.72
N GLY A 111 -1.75 6.33 5.47
CA GLY A 111 -3.17 6.00 5.56
C GLY A 111 -3.98 7.05 6.30
N ASN A 112 -3.42 7.59 7.38
CA ASN A 112 -4.05 8.65 8.17
C ASN A 112 -3.00 9.49 8.92
N PRO A 113 -2.36 10.48 8.25
CA PRO A 113 -1.27 11.26 8.83
C PRO A 113 -1.67 12.12 10.03
N SER A 114 -2.97 12.20 10.34
CA SER A 114 -3.45 12.91 11.53
C SER A 114 -3.17 12.15 12.82
N VAL A 115 -3.15 10.82 12.77
CA VAL A 115 -3.07 9.97 13.97
C VAL A 115 -2.14 8.78 13.82
N THR A 116 -1.65 8.44 12.63
CA THR A 116 -0.67 7.36 12.44
C THR A 116 0.71 7.91 12.07
N ASN A 117 1.76 7.22 12.50
CA ASN A 117 3.15 7.65 12.31
C ASN A 117 3.88 6.91 11.19
N ASN A 118 3.23 5.93 10.55
CA ASN A 118 3.85 5.09 9.55
C ASN A 118 3.59 5.55 8.10
N LEU A 119 4.41 5.01 7.21
CA LEU A 119 4.26 5.16 5.76
C LEU A 119 4.04 3.81 5.11
N THR A 120 3.39 3.83 3.95
CA THR A 120 3.22 2.68 3.06
C THR A 120 3.96 2.94 1.75
N TYR A 121 4.85 2.02 1.39
CA TYR A 121 5.58 2.03 0.13
C TYR A 121 4.85 1.17 -0.88
N CYS A 122 4.38 1.78 -1.97
CA CYS A 122 3.62 1.12 -3.02
C CYS A 122 4.52 0.84 -4.21
N PHE A 123 4.69 -0.43 -4.56
CA PHE A 123 5.53 -0.87 -5.67
C PHE A 123 4.70 -1.37 -6.86
N LEU A 124 5.26 -1.25 -8.06
CA LEU A 124 4.86 -2.02 -9.24
C LEU A 124 5.91 -3.10 -9.46
N ALA A 125 5.46 -4.34 -9.61
CA ALA A 125 6.25 -5.50 -10.03
C ALA A 125 5.70 -6.01 -11.37
N ASP A 126 6.34 -5.67 -12.47
CA ASP A 126 5.88 -6.01 -13.82
C ASP A 126 6.61 -7.23 -14.38
N GLY A 127 5.87 -8.24 -14.82
CA GLY A 127 6.40 -9.50 -15.33
C GLY A 127 6.71 -10.52 -14.25
N VAL A 128 5.92 -10.56 -13.15
CA VAL A 128 6.06 -11.58 -12.10
C VAL A 128 5.52 -12.92 -12.58
N GLU A 129 6.12 -14.01 -12.11
CA GLU A 129 5.78 -15.39 -12.49
C GLU A 129 5.49 -16.23 -11.25
N LEU A 130 4.56 -17.17 -11.36
CA LEU A 130 4.31 -18.15 -10.30
C LEU A 130 5.52 -19.10 -10.21
N ARG A 131 6.27 -19.02 -9.11
CA ARG A 131 7.49 -19.82 -8.89
C ARG A 131 7.44 -20.70 -7.66
N GLY A 132 6.55 -20.40 -6.73
CA GLY A 132 6.42 -21.11 -5.47
C GLY A 132 4.99 -21.40 -5.09
N LYS A 133 4.82 -21.86 -3.85
CA LYS A 133 3.52 -22.00 -3.17
C LYS A 133 3.40 -20.85 -2.18
N GLN A 134 2.17 -20.56 -1.77
CA GLN A 134 1.92 -19.67 -0.63
C GLN A 134 2.56 -20.21 0.65
N HIS A 135 3.09 -19.32 1.47
CA HIS A 135 3.64 -19.59 2.80
C HIS A 135 3.00 -18.63 3.79
N LEU A 136 1.72 -18.85 4.07
CA LEU A 136 0.90 -17.98 4.91
C LEU A 136 1.22 -18.15 6.39
N ASP A 137 1.11 -17.06 7.13
CA ASP A 137 1.15 -17.08 8.58
C ASP A 137 -0.07 -17.80 9.15
N SER A 138 0.03 -18.26 10.40
CA SER A 138 -0.99 -19.08 11.06
C SER A 138 -2.37 -18.40 11.21
N THR A 139 -2.43 -17.08 11.04
CA THR A 139 -3.63 -16.25 11.13
C THR A 139 -4.10 -15.71 9.78
N GLU A 140 -3.45 -16.11 8.69
CA GLU A 140 -3.77 -15.69 7.35
C GLU A 140 -4.61 -16.75 6.62
N ASP A 141 -5.66 -16.27 5.97
CA ASP A 141 -6.51 -17.06 5.06
C ASP A 141 -6.69 -16.24 3.78
N ILE A 142 -5.83 -16.53 2.79
CA ILE A 142 -5.66 -15.73 1.58
C ILE A 142 -5.84 -16.60 0.34
N ASN A 143 -6.73 -16.17 -0.56
CA ASN A 143 -6.90 -16.73 -1.88
C ASN A 143 -6.27 -15.83 -2.94
N VAL A 144 -5.47 -16.40 -3.83
CA VAL A 144 -4.90 -15.65 -4.97
C VAL A 144 -5.93 -15.54 -6.10
N LYS A 145 -6.12 -14.32 -6.60
CA LYS A 145 -7.00 -14.00 -7.75
C LYS A 145 -6.17 -13.40 -8.88
N LEU A 146 -6.42 -13.83 -10.09
CA LEU A 146 -5.84 -13.22 -11.28
C LEU A 146 -6.92 -12.43 -12.02
N LEU A 147 -6.78 -11.12 -12.05
CA LEU A 147 -7.72 -10.23 -12.71
C LEU A 147 -7.13 -9.66 -14.00
N THR A 148 -7.97 -9.50 -15.00
CA THR A 148 -7.65 -8.68 -16.15
C THR A 148 -7.65 -7.20 -15.76
N GLU A 149 -7.00 -6.37 -16.56
CA GLU A 149 -7.00 -4.94 -16.36
C GLU A 149 -8.42 -4.33 -16.34
N SER A 150 -9.29 -4.81 -17.22
CA SER A 150 -10.68 -4.35 -17.30
C SER A 150 -11.49 -4.70 -16.04
N GLU A 151 -11.30 -5.90 -15.50
CA GLU A 151 -11.94 -6.31 -14.24
C GLU A 151 -11.48 -5.45 -13.07
N LEU A 152 -10.16 -5.28 -12.91
CA LEU A 152 -9.59 -4.47 -11.82
C LEU A 152 -10.01 -3.00 -11.92
N TYR A 153 -9.98 -2.42 -13.13
CA TYR A 153 -10.44 -1.05 -13.35
C TYR A 153 -11.95 -0.91 -13.07
N GLY A 154 -12.74 -1.92 -13.48
CA GLY A 154 -14.17 -1.98 -13.17
C GLY A 154 -14.45 -2.03 -11.67
N MET A 155 -13.67 -2.79 -10.89
CA MET A 155 -13.78 -2.83 -9.42
C MET A 155 -13.51 -1.45 -8.79
N LEU A 156 -12.50 -0.71 -9.27
CA LEU A 156 -12.22 0.64 -8.81
C LEU A 156 -13.38 1.60 -9.11
N LEU A 157 -13.96 1.53 -10.32
CA LEU A 157 -15.11 2.37 -10.71
C LEU A 157 -16.38 2.10 -9.90
N ARG A 158 -16.53 0.88 -9.38
CA ARG A 158 -17.68 0.48 -8.55
C ARG A 158 -17.41 0.61 -7.06
N ASP A 159 -16.27 1.23 -6.67
CA ASP A 159 -15.85 1.40 -5.27
C ASP A 159 -15.75 0.06 -4.49
N GLU A 160 -15.39 -1.03 -5.14
CA GLU A 160 -15.23 -2.34 -4.51
C GLU A 160 -13.89 -2.44 -3.74
N MET A 161 -12.89 -1.64 -4.12
CA MET A 161 -11.60 -1.52 -3.40
C MET A 161 -11.76 -0.55 -2.21
N LYS A 162 -12.14 -1.08 -1.04
CA LYS A 162 -12.47 -0.24 0.12
C LYS A 162 -11.28 0.36 0.84
N GLN A 163 -10.13 -0.32 0.84
CA GLN A 163 -8.95 0.16 1.52
C GLN A 163 -8.25 1.26 0.71
N ALA A 164 -8.14 2.47 1.29
CA ALA A 164 -7.55 3.63 0.61
C ALA A 164 -6.08 3.40 0.19
N LEU A 165 -5.30 2.68 1.01
CA LEU A 165 -3.91 2.34 0.72
C LEU A 165 -3.76 1.38 -0.48
N MET A 166 -4.81 0.67 -0.87
CA MET A 166 -4.86 -0.19 -2.06
C MET A 166 -5.43 0.57 -3.26
N ALA A 167 -6.48 1.35 -3.05
CA ALA A 167 -7.13 2.11 -4.12
C ALA A 167 -6.24 3.22 -4.69
N ALA A 168 -5.53 3.97 -3.82
CA ALA A 168 -4.72 5.11 -4.25
C ALA A 168 -3.59 4.73 -5.25
N PRO A 169 -2.75 3.71 -5.00
CA PRO A 169 -1.72 3.31 -5.96
C PRO A 169 -2.31 2.76 -7.26
N LEU A 170 -3.44 2.07 -7.22
CA LEU A 170 -4.13 1.59 -8.41
C LEU A 170 -4.68 2.75 -9.25
N TRP A 171 -5.33 3.74 -8.63
CA TRP A 171 -5.79 4.94 -9.35
C TRP A 171 -4.62 5.70 -9.97
N ARG A 172 -3.49 5.84 -9.26
CA ARG A 172 -2.27 6.42 -9.82
C ARG A 172 -1.77 5.64 -11.03
N TYR A 173 -1.69 4.30 -10.91
CA TYR A 173 -1.26 3.42 -12.01
C TYR A 173 -2.10 3.64 -13.27
N PHE A 174 -3.42 3.61 -13.16
CA PHE A 174 -4.32 3.81 -14.30
C PHE A 174 -4.28 5.23 -14.85
N ALA A 175 -4.13 6.24 -14.00
CA ALA A 175 -4.01 7.63 -14.43
C ALA A 175 -2.74 7.86 -15.26
N MET A 176 -1.59 7.35 -14.81
CA MET A 176 -0.32 7.48 -15.54
C MET A 176 -0.37 6.73 -16.89
N LYS A 177 -0.88 5.51 -16.90
CA LYS A 177 -1.05 4.74 -18.14
C LYS A 177 -1.92 5.49 -19.16
N ASN A 178 -2.99 6.14 -18.73
CA ASN A 178 -3.86 6.94 -19.61
C ASN A 178 -3.18 8.24 -20.08
N CYS A 179 -2.25 8.81 -19.32
CA CYS A 179 -1.44 9.97 -19.74
C CYS A 179 -0.46 9.58 -20.84
N ASP A 180 0.26 8.47 -20.67
CA ASP A 180 1.22 7.98 -21.68
C ASP A 180 0.53 7.62 -23.01
N ALA A 181 -0.69 7.08 -22.94
CA ALA A 181 -1.50 6.77 -24.11
C ALA A 181 -2.03 8.03 -24.85
N LYS A 182 -2.04 9.20 -24.20
CA LYS A 182 -2.51 10.46 -24.78
C LYS A 182 -1.41 11.39 -25.28
N THR A 183 -0.13 11.06 -25.08
CA THR A 183 0.96 11.79 -25.69
C THR A 183 1.09 11.31 -27.14
N PRO A 184 0.59 12.06 -28.15
CA PRO A 184 0.80 11.69 -29.56
C PRO A 184 2.30 11.81 -29.79
N GLY A 185 2.90 10.81 -30.42
CA GLY A 185 4.26 10.92 -30.93
C GLY A 185 4.38 12.22 -31.71
N GLU A 186 5.47 12.96 -31.48
CA GLU A 186 5.84 14.11 -32.29
C GLU A 186 5.75 13.69 -33.75
N SER A 187 4.68 14.14 -34.40
CA SER A 187 4.48 13.91 -35.83
C SER A 187 5.57 14.70 -36.57
N GLU A 188 6.34 13.98 -37.34
CA GLU A 188 7.16 14.52 -38.44
C GLU A 188 6.42 15.66 -39.16
N THR A 189 6.87 16.87 -38.94
CA THR A 189 6.81 18.01 -39.85
C THR A 189 8.06 18.82 -39.56
N GLU A 190 8.98 18.96 -40.46
CA GLU A 190 8.93 19.67 -41.71
C GLU A 190 10.10 19.31 -42.59
N LYS A 191 9.78 18.86 -43.80
CA LYS A 191 10.59 19.17 -44.97
C LYS A 191 9.72 19.95 -45.94
N ARG A 192 9.94 21.25 -46.01
CA ARG A 192 9.85 22.05 -47.26
C ARG A 192 10.62 23.34 -47.11
#